data_1e7c3ca15e14b5d39ce6ab433beabc93
#
_entry.id   1e7c3ca15e14b5d39ce6ab433beabc93
#
_cell.length_a   1.000
_cell.length_b   1.000
_cell.length_c   1.000
_cell.angle_alpha   90.00
_cell.angle_beta   90.00
_cell.angle_gamma   90.00
#
_symmetry.space_group_name_H-M   'P 1'
#
loop_
_entity.id
_entity.type
_entity.pdbx_description
1 polymer ?
#
loop_
_entity_poly.entity_id
_entity_poly.type
_entity_poly.pdbx_seq_one_letter_code
_entity_poly.pdbx_strand_id
1 'polypeptide(L)'
;LFITMFLKPINRLVNIFEQLQNGMTGFQRFVEIMDQKDETDTGTIEADALRGNIVFDHVSFRYENSDARDVESKVIHDLSMRIEPGKTVALVGPSGGGKTTICNLIPRFYEADEGTISIDGVDIRDLTRESLRRNIGIVAQDVFLFNGSIRENIAYGNLDATDEEIVEAAKKAHIHDYIMTLDHGYDTGVGERGVKLSGGQKQRISIARVFLKNPSILIL
;
A
#
# COMPACT_ATOMS: atom_id res chain seq x y z
N LEU A 1 42.47 28.87 35.41
CA LEU A 1 41.54 29.92 34.90
C LEU A 1 41.64 30.11 33.38
N PHE A 2 42.85 30.30 32.77
CA PHE A 2 43.03 30.49 31.33
C PHE A 2 42.63 29.25 30.51
N ILE A 3 42.93 28.03 30.95
CA ILE A 3 42.62 26.79 30.27
C ILE A 3 41.07 26.60 30.14
N THR A 4 40.34 26.91 31.19
CA THR A 4 38.88 26.82 31.18
C THR A 4 38.21 27.86 30.26
N MET A 5 38.85 29.03 30.08
CA MET A 5 38.36 30.02 29.11
C MET A 5 38.53 29.58 27.67
N PHE A 6 39.59 28.82 27.34
CA PHE A 6 39.81 28.29 25.98
C PHE A 6 38.95 27.04 25.68
N LEU A 7 38.63 26.22 26.67
CA LEU A 7 37.83 25.02 26.50
C LEU A 7 36.37 25.33 26.12
N LYS A 8 35.79 26.40 26.67
CA LYS A 8 34.40 26.79 26.37
C LYS A 8 34.15 27.09 24.90
N PRO A 9 34.93 27.92 24.19
CA PRO A 9 34.79 28.15 22.75
C PRO A 9 34.99 26.88 21.94
N ILE A 10 35.94 26.03 22.31
CA ILE A 10 36.20 24.76 21.60
C ILE A 10 34.98 23.82 21.71
N ASN A 11 34.44 23.62 22.90
CA ASN A 11 33.24 22.81 23.08
C ASN A 11 32.04 23.39 22.32
N ARG A 12 31.93 24.73 22.25
CA ARG A 12 30.87 25.37 21.47
C ARG A 12 31.01 25.10 19.97
N LEU A 13 32.21 25.09 19.44
CA LEU A 13 32.52 24.75 18.05
C LEU A 13 32.17 23.28 17.74
N VAL A 14 32.55 22.37 18.64
CA VAL A 14 32.20 20.94 18.50
C VAL A 14 30.71 20.75 18.45
N ASN A 15 29.95 21.35 19.37
CA ASN A 15 28.49 21.25 19.40
C ASN A 15 27.84 21.85 18.12
N ILE A 16 28.37 22.97 17.62
CA ILE A 16 27.89 23.56 16.35
C ILE A 16 28.16 22.60 15.19
N PHE A 17 29.31 21.95 15.16
CA PHE A 17 29.66 20.99 14.11
C PHE A 17 28.76 19.74 14.13
N GLU A 18 28.46 19.22 15.33
CA GLU A 18 27.51 18.11 15.49
C GLU A 18 26.10 18.50 15.04
N GLN A 19 25.63 19.70 15.40
CA GLN A 19 24.33 20.20 14.97
C GLN A 19 24.27 20.39 13.43
N LEU A 20 25.35 20.89 12.84
CA LEU A 20 25.47 21.03 11.39
C LEU A 20 25.41 19.66 10.69
N GLN A 21 26.16 18.68 11.19
CA GLN A 21 26.17 17.31 10.64
C GLN A 21 24.78 16.67 10.70
N ASN A 22 24.11 16.78 11.84
CA ASN A 22 22.74 16.27 12.01
C ASN A 22 21.75 16.98 11.07
N GLY A 23 21.87 18.29 10.95
CA GLY A 23 21.06 19.08 10.02
C GLY A 23 21.32 18.71 8.56
N MET A 24 22.55 18.52 8.15
CA MET A 24 22.91 18.08 6.80
C MET A 24 22.37 16.68 6.48
N THR A 25 22.47 15.74 7.42
CA THR A 25 21.93 14.38 7.23
C THR A 25 20.41 14.41 7.05
N GLY A 26 19.71 15.22 7.85
CA GLY A 26 18.26 15.43 7.69
C GLY A 26 17.90 16.08 6.35
N PHE A 27 18.68 17.07 5.94
CA PHE A 27 18.49 17.74 4.64
C PHE A 27 18.78 16.81 3.45
N GLN A 28 19.82 15.98 3.53
CA GLN A 28 20.10 14.98 2.49
C GLN A 28 18.93 14.02 2.31
N ARG A 29 18.38 13.47 3.40
CA ARG A 29 17.18 12.60 3.35
C ARG A 29 15.97 13.31 2.76
N PHE A 30 15.80 14.58 3.07
CA PHE A 30 14.73 15.39 2.47
C PHE A 30 14.92 15.54 0.96
N VAL A 31 16.14 15.85 0.51
CA VAL A 31 16.47 15.96 -0.93
C VAL A 31 16.28 14.61 -1.62
N GLU A 32 16.74 13.50 -1.03
CA GLU A 32 16.56 12.16 -1.57
C GLU A 32 15.07 11.82 -1.80
N ILE A 33 14.20 12.27 -0.90
CA ILE A 33 12.74 12.08 -1.07
C ILE A 33 12.20 12.99 -2.19
N MET A 34 12.63 14.24 -2.23
CA MET A 34 12.19 15.22 -3.24
C MET A 34 12.68 14.88 -4.65
N ASP A 35 13.85 14.24 -4.76
CA ASP A 35 14.44 13.81 -6.02
C ASP A 35 13.90 12.46 -6.52
N GLN A 36 13.04 11.79 -5.71
CA GLN A 36 12.36 10.59 -6.19
C GLN A 36 11.50 10.94 -7.40
N LYS A 37 11.68 10.16 -8.46
CA LYS A 37 10.85 10.32 -9.66
C LYS A 37 9.41 9.95 -9.33
N ASP A 38 8.50 10.78 -9.80
CA ASP A 38 7.08 10.46 -9.73
C ASP A 38 6.80 9.13 -10.45
N GLU A 39 5.84 8.39 -9.92
CA GLU A 39 5.35 7.17 -10.56
C GLU A 39 4.73 7.54 -11.91
N THR A 40 5.50 7.39 -13.00
CA THR A 40 5.02 7.72 -14.35
C THR A 40 3.90 6.78 -14.75
N ASP A 41 2.72 7.32 -14.99
CA ASP A 41 1.63 6.56 -15.59
C ASP A 41 1.80 6.57 -17.11
N THR A 42 2.19 5.41 -17.65
CA THR A 42 2.34 5.22 -19.10
C THR A 42 1.06 4.70 -19.76
N GLY A 43 0.07 4.33 -18.95
CA GLY A 43 -1.22 3.84 -19.45
C GLY A 43 -2.05 4.95 -20.09
N THR A 44 -2.75 4.61 -21.16
CA THR A 44 -3.61 5.54 -21.91
C THR A 44 -5.06 5.08 -21.94
N ILE A 45 -5.33 3.84 -21.54
CA ILE A 45 -6.67 3.24 -21.57
C ILE A 45 -7.31 3.39 -20.19
N GLU A 46 -8.47 4.02 -20.15
CA GLU A 46 -9.29 4.03 -18.94
C GLU A 46 -10.28 2.85 -18.96
N ALA A 47 -10.32 2.11 -17.85
CA ALA A 47 -11.28 1.04 -17.64
C ALA A 47 -12.33 1.48 -16.62
N ASP A 48 -13.56 1.73 -17.05
CA ASP A 48 -14.66 2.10 -16.15
C ASP A 48 -15.10 0.92 -15.28
N ALA A 49 -15.12 -0.28 -15.84
CA ALA A 49 -15.46 -1.51 -15.13
C ALA A 49 -14.66 -2.69 -15.70
N LEU A 50 -13.96 -3.41 -14.85
CA LEU A 50 -13.28 -4.66 -15.18
C LEU A 50 -14.16 -5.86 -14.80
N ARG A 51 -14.17 -6.90 -15.63
CA ARG A 51 -14.85 -8.18 -15.34
C ARG A 51 -14.00 -9.07 -14.45
N GLY A 52 -12.66 -8.90 -14.51
CA GLY A 52 -11.70 -9.60 -13.69
C GLY A 52 -11.18 -10.91 -14.28
N ASN A 53 -11.12 -11.05 -15.61
CA ASN A 53 -10.36 -12.15 -16.25
C ASN A 53 -8.87 -11.77 -16.25
N ILE A 54 -8.09 -12.30 -15.30
CA ILE A 54 -6.68 -11.98 -15.14
C ILE A 54 -5.85 -13.10 -15.78
N VAL A 55 -4.90 -12.72 -16.64
CA VAL A 55 -3.99 -13.67 -17.30
C VAL A 55 -2.55 -13.23 -17.04
N PHE A 56 -1.75 -14.13 -16.51
CA PHE A 56 -0.30 -14.04 -16.46
C PHE A 56 0.24 -14.89 -17.60
N ASP A 57 1.10 -14.32 -18.44
CA ASP A 57 1.69 -14.99 -19.59
C ASP A 57 3.22 -14.87 -19.53
N HIS A 58 3.90 -15.98 -19.20
CA HIS A 58 5.35 -16.10 -19.06
C HIS A 58 5.99 -15.02 -18.16
N VAL A 59 5.34 -14.70 -17.04
CA VAL A 59 5.76 -13.61 -16.12
C VAL A 59 6.94 -14.04 -15.28
N SER A 60 8.02 -13.24 -15.31
CA SER A 60 9.15 -13.33 -14.39
C SER A 60 9.35 -11.98 -13.69
N PHE A 61 9.77 -12.06 -12.42
CA PHE A 61 9.97 -10.84 -11.61
C PHE A 61 11.04 -11.04 -10.52
N ARG A 62 11.83 -9.98 -10.27
CA ARG A 62 12.73 -9.83 -9.11
C ARG A 62 12.61 -8.42 -8.54
N TYR A 63 12.94 -8.28 -7.25
CA TYR A 63 13.06 -6.95 -6.63
C TYR A 63 14.41 -6.32 -6.97
N GLU A 64 14.45 -5.01 -7.23
CA GLU A 64 15.66 -4.26 -7.63
C GLU A 64 16.83 -4.37 -6.62
N ASN A 65 16.54 -4.64 -5.33
CA ASN A 65 17.54 -4.77 -4.27
C ASN A 65 18.18 -6.17 -4.18
N SER A 66 17.78 -7.11 -5.04
CA SER A 66 18.43 -8.42 -5.13
C SER A 66 19.70 -8.29 -5.99
N ASP A 67 20.84 -8.85 -5.51
CA ASP A 67 22.12 -8.79 -6.23
C ASP A 67 21.94 -9.22 -7.69
N ALA A 68 22.20 -8.29 -8.61
CA ALA A 68 21.94 -8.44 -10.05
C ALA A 68 22.74 -9.57 -10.72
N ARG A 69 23.58 -10.28 -9.96
CA ARG A 69 24.46 -11.35 -10.45
C ARG A 69 23.91 -12.75 -10.29
N ASP A 70 22.87 -12.94 -9.45
CA ASP A 70 22.25 -14.24 -9.24
C ASP A 70 20.97 -14.37 -10.06
N VAL A 71 20.98 -15.24 -11.06
CA VAL A 71 19.79 -15.65 -11.81
C VAL A 71 18.77 -16.31 -10.87
N GLU A 72 19.22 -16.88 -9.74
CA GLU A 72 18.37 -17.42 -8.67
C GLU A 72 17.63 -16.34 -7.85
N SER A 73 17.91 -15.05 -8.04
CA SER A 73 17.25 -13.96 -7.32
C SER A 73 15.86 -13.59 -7.84
N LYS A 74 15.39 -14.17 -8.94
CA LYS A 74 14.00 -14.00 -9.39
C LYS A 74 13.06 -14.62 -8.37
N VAL A 75 12.05 -13.87 -7.94
CA VAL A 75 11.00 -14.34 -7.01
C VAL A 75 9.90 -15.08 -7.76
N ILE A 76 9.67 -14.71 -9.01
CA ILE A 76 8.72 -15.36 -9.93
C ILE A 76 9.48 -15.77 -11.18
N HIS A 77 9.31 -17.02 -11.60
CA HIS A 77 9.97 -17.60 -12.76
C HIS A 77 8.92 -18.14 -13.72
N ASP A 78 8.82 -17.55 -14.91
CA ASP A 78 8.02 -18.04 -16.05
C ASP A 78 6.60 -18.48 -15.65
N LEU A 79 5.91 -17.62 -14.87
CA LEU A 79 4.58 -17.91 -14.36
C LEU A 79 3.54 -17.68 -15.46
N SER A 80 2.80 -18.74 -15.79
CA SER A 80 1.63 -18.65 -16.65
C SER A 80 0.41 -19.18 -15.89
N MET A 81 -0.60 -18.31 -15.69
CA MET A 81 -1.83 -18.69 -15.03
C MET A 81 -2.99 -17.83 -15.48
N ARG A 82 -4.21 -18.33 -15.31
CA ARG A 82 -5.44 -17.60 -15.62
C ARG A 82 -6.40 -17.66 -14.45
N ILE A 83 -7.00 -16.52 -14.12
CA ILE A 83 -8.07 -16.37 -13.14
C ILE A 83 -9.32 -15.90 -13.90
N GLU A 84 -10.35 -16.73 -13.90
CA GLU A 84 -11.61 -16.42 -14.58
C GLU A 84 -12.46 -15.44 -13.74
N PRO A 85 -13.29 -14.61 -14.40
CA PRO A 85 -14.22 -13.71 -13.70
C PRO A 85 -15.12 -14.45 -12.70
N GLY A 86 -15.34 -13.83 -11.55
CA GLY A 86 -16.22 -14.36 -10.49
C GLY A 86 -15.70 -15.60 -9.78
N LYS A 87 -14.45 -16.00 -10.03
CA LYS A 87 -13.80 -17.11 -9.32
C LYS A 87 -12.98 -16.63 -8.13
N THR A 88 -12.99 -17.42 -7.07
CA THR A 88 -12.06 -17.27 -5.95
C THR A 88 -10.89 -18.24 -6.15
N VAL A 89 -9.68 -17.71 -6.17
CA VAL A 89 -8.44 -18.48 -6.34
C VAL A 89 -7.58 -18.30 -5.11
N ALA A 90 -7.10 -19.39 -4.52
CA ALA A 90 -6.17 -19.36 -3.40
C ALA A 90 -4.74 -19.67 -3.89
N LEU A 91 -3.80 -18.76 -3.59
CA LEU A 91 -2.37 -18.98 -3.82
C LEU A 91 -1.79 -19.72 -2.62
N VAL A 92 -1.33 -20.96 -2.82
CA VAL A 92 -0.79 -21.82 -1.77
C VAL A 92 0.70 -22.10 -2.07
N GLY A 93 1.50 -22.14 -1.00
CA GLY A 93 2.93 -22.44 -1.13
C GLY A 93 3.72 -22.02 0.11
N PRO A 94 5.02 -22.34 0.18
CA PRO A 94 5.89 -21.99 1.29
C PRO A 94 6.03 -20.48 1.46
N SER A 95 6.49 -20.04 2.64
CA SER A 95 6.90 -18.65 2.85
C SER A 95 8.03 -18.30 1.87
N GLY A 96 7.99 -17.11 1.29
CA GLY A 96 8.95 -16.67 0.26
C GLY A 96 8.63 -17.19 -1.16
N GLY A 97 7.59 -18.00 -1.37
CA GLY A 97 7.21 -18.55 -2.68
C GLY A 97 6.52 -17.55 -3.64
N GLY A 98 6.70 -16.25 -3.47
CA GLY A 98 6.22 -15.23 -4.42
C GLY A 98 4.72 -14.90 -4.36
N LYS A 99 3.93 -15.47 -3.42
CA LYS A 99 2.48 -15.25 -3.35
C LYS A 99 2.10 -13.75 -3.22
N THR A 100 2.70 -13.07 -2.27
CA THR A 100 2.49 -11.63 -2.06
C THR A 100 2.98 -10.81 -3.25
N THR A 101 4.06 -11.26 -3.91
CA THR A 101 4.58 -10.62 -5.12
C THR A 101 3.58 -10.71 -6.27
N ILE A 102 2.97 -11.89 -6.49
CA ILE A 102 1.90 -12.05 -7.49
C ILE A 102 0.75 -11.08 -7.22
N CYS A 103 0.31 -10.99 -5.95
CA CYS A 103 -0.75 -10.06 -5.54
C CYS A 103 -0.37 -8.59 -5.79
N ASN A 104 0.90 -8.22 -5.63
CA ASN A 104 1.39 -6.86 -5.81
C ASN A 104 1.63 -6.49 -7.29
N LEU A 105 1.83 -7.45 -8.17
CA LEU A 105 1.98 -7.22 -9.61
C LEU A 105 0.65 -6.84 -10.28
N ILE A 106 -0.48 -7.39 -9.80
CA ILE A 106 -1.80 -7.11 -10.39
C ILE A 106 -2.16 -5.61 -10.35
N PRO A 107 -2.01 -4.88 -9.20
CA PRO A 107 -2.28 -3.43 -9.13
C PRO A 107 -1.12 -2.56 -9.65
N ARG A 108 -0.10 -3.15 -10.29
CA ARG A 108 1.12 -2.46 -10.76
C ARG A 108 1.83 -1.70 -9.63
N PHE A 109 1.99 -2.31 -8.45
CA PHE A 109 2.93 -1.79 -7.45
C PHE A 109 4.37 -2.08 -7.85
N TYR A 110 4.56 -3.10 -8.65
CA TYR A 110 5.81 -3.47 -9.33
C TYR A 110 5.48 -3.83 -10.78
N GLU A 111 6.45 -3.70 -11.66
CA GLU A 111 6.35 -4.12 -13.06
C GLU A 111 7.10 -5.43 -13.27
N ALA A 112 6.55 -6.32 -14.08
CA ALA A 112 7.21 -7.59 -14.42
C ALA A 112 8.45 -7.32 -15.28
N ASP A 113 9.54 -8.07 -15.03
CA ASP A 113 10.76 -7.98 -15.84
C ASP A 113 10.54 -8.61 -17.22
N GLU A 114 9.78 -9.72 -17.28
CA GLU A 114 9.48 -10.47 -18.50
C GLU A 114 8.01 -10.91 -18.47
N GLY A 115 7.46 -11.14 -19.67
CA GLY A 115 6.07 -11.56 -19.84
C GLY A 115 5.06 -10.43 -19.76
N THR A 116 3.79 -10.80 -19.69
CA THR A 116 2.67 -9.85 -19.65
C THR A 116 1.62 -10.26 -18.64
N ILE A 117 1.01 -9.25 -18.02
CA ILE A 117 -0.17 -9.43 -17.18
C ILE A 117 -1.30 -8.66 -17.84
N SER A 118 -2.39 -9.33 -18.13
CA SER A 118 -3.56 -8.68 -18.74
C SER A 118 -4.82 -8.89 -17.90
N ILE A 119 -5.71 -7.91 -17.95
CA ILE A 119 -7.04 -7.99 -17.35
C ILE A 119 -8.06 -7.75 -18.47
N ASP A 120 -8.98 -8.68 -18.63
CA ASP A 120 -10.00 -8.66 -19.71
C ASP A 120 -9.41 -8.50 -21.12
N GLY A 121 -8.18 -9.01 -21.34
CA GLY A 121 -7.46 -8.96 -22.61
C GLY A 121 -6.66 -7.68 -22.85
N VAL A 122 -6.65 -6.74 -21.91
CA VAL A 122 -5.83 -5.52 -21.97
C VAL A 122 -4.62 -5.67 -21.07
N ASP A 123 -3.41 -5.39 -21.57
CA ASP A 123 -2.21 -5.37 -20.74
C ASP A 123 -2.36 -4.31 -19.64
N ILE A 124 -2.05 -4.67 -18.40
CA ILE A 124 -2.15 -3.72 -17.27
C ILE A 124 -1.25 -2.49 -17.42
N ARG A 125 -0.22 -2.56 -18.28
CA ARG A 125 0.67 -1.43 -18.59
C ARG A 125 -0.01 -0.38 -19.47
N ASP A 126 -0.99 -0.80 -20.28
CA ASP A 126 -1.76 0.08 -21.14
C ASP A 126 -2.92 0.76 -20.40
N LEU A 127 -3.36 0.19 -19.28
CA LEU A 127 -4.36 0.79 -18.41
C LEU A 127 -3.77 1.95 -17.58
N THR A 128 -4.53 3.02 -17.43
CA THR A 128 -4.14 4.06 -16.46
C THR A 128 -4.13 3.45 -15.04
N ARG A 129 -3.11 3.79 -14.26
CA ARG A 129 -2.98 3.25 -12.89
C ARG A 129 -4.18 3.59 -12.02
N GLU A 130 -4.75 4.77 -12.22
CA GLU A 130 -5.95 5.19 -11.51
C GLU A 130 -7.12 4.27 -11.81
N SER A 131 -7.45 4.03 -13.09
CA SER A 131 -8.57 3.17 -13.49
C SER A 131 -8.34 1.71 -13.08
N LEU A 132 -7.12 1.20 -13.22
CA LEU A 132 -6.73 -0.13 -12.78
C LEU A 132 -6.94 -0.30 -11.26
N ARG A 133 -6.34 0.61 -10.47
CA ARG A 133 -6.41 0.53 -9.00
C ARG A 133 -7.80 0.85 -8.47
N ARG A 134 -8.60 1.63 -9.16
CA ARG A 134 -10.02 1.87 -8.81
C ARG A 134 -10.80 0.57 -8.78
N ASN A 135 -10.56 -0.32 -9.73
CA ASN A 135 -11.23 -1.61 -9.87
C ASN A 135 -10.68 -2.72 -8.96
N ILE A 136 -9.58 -2.47 -8.23
CA ILE A 136 -8.92 -3.47 -7.37
C ILE A 136 -9.04 -3.04 -5.90
N GLY A 137 -9.57 -3.92 -5.06
CA GLY A 137 -9.57 -3.79 -3.61
C GLY A 137 -8.54 -4.72 -2.97
N ILE A 138 -7.80 -4.23 -2.00
CA ILE A 138 -6.77 -5.01 -1.30
C ILE A 138 -7.01 -4.92 0.19
N VAL A 139 -7.06 -6.08 0.85
CA VAL A 139 -7.01 -6.19 2.31
C VAL A 139 -5.63 -6.70 2.69
N ALA A 140 -4.75 -5.80 3.07
CA ALA A 140 -3.38 -6.15 3.46
C ALA A 140 -3.36 -6.90 4.80
N GLN A 141 -2.37 -7.80 4.97
CA GLN A 141 -2.11 -8.49 6.23
C GLN A 141 -1.77 -7.48 7.34
N ASP A 142 -0.89 -6.53 7.04
CA ASP A 142 -0.55 -5.41 7.92
C ASP A 142 -1.41 -4.20 7.56
N VAL A 143 -2.46 -3.99 8.35
CA VAL A 143 -3.41 -2.89 8.12
C VAL A 143 -2.84 -1.58 8.59
N PHE A 144 -2.73 -0.63 7.67
CA PHE A 144 -2.41 0.76 7.97
C PHE A 144 -3.68 1.59 8.15
N LEU A 145 -3.78 2.28 9.29
CA LEU A 145 -4.80 3.30 9.54
C LEU A 145 -4.14 4.67 9.64
N PHE A 146 -4.73 5.65 8.96
CA PHE A 146 -4.31 7.04 9.04
C PHE A 146 -4.72 7.64 10.38
N ASN A 147 -3.94 8.59 10.87
CA ASN A 147 -4.31 9.36 12.04
C ASN A 147 -5.55 10.20 11.71
N GLY A 148 -6.65 9.93 12.41
CA GLY A 148 -7.95 10.51 12.16
C GLY A 148 -9.04 9.71 12.85
N SER A 149 -10.29 9.95 12.49
CA SER A 149 -11.45 9.22 13.00
C SER A 149 -11.64 7.86 12.30
N ILE A 150 -12.48 7.01 12.90
CA ILE A 150 -12.90 5.75 12.26
C ILE A 150 -13.67 6.05 10.96
N ARG A 151 -14.53 7.06 10.96
CA ARG A 151 -15.25 7.56 9.78
C ARG A 151 -14.31 7.87 8.64
N GLU A 152 -13.33 8.76 8.87
CA GLU A 152 -12.34 9.13 7.86
C GLU A 152 -11.58 7.91 7.35
N ASN A 153 -11.21 7.00 8.23
CA ASN A 153 -10.51 5.79 7.84
C ASN A 153 -11.34 4.87 6.95
N ILE A 154 -12.65 4.75 7.15
CA ILE A 154 -13.54 3.98 6.26
C ILE A 154 -13.75 4.73 4.94
N ALA A 155 -13.95 6.07 5.00
CA ALA A 155 -14.14 6.92 3.83
C ALA A 155 -12.98 6.90 2.83
N TYR A 156 -11.78 6.48 3.22
CA TYR A 156 -10.68 6.25 2.25
C TYR A 156 -11.02 5.22 1.15
N GLY A 157 -12.06 4.40 1.35
CA GLY A 157 -12.58 3.51 0.30
C GLY A 157 -13.27 4.27 -0.84
N ASN A 158 -13.99 5.36 -0.49
CA ASN A 158 -14.62 6.31 -1.40
C ASN A 158 -14.78 7.63 -0.67
N LEU A 159 -14.04 8.67 -1.08
CA LEU A 159 -14.02 9.97 -0.41
C LEU A 159 -15.33 10.74 -0.56
N ASP A 160 -16.12 10.44 -1.57
CA ASP A 160 -17.41 11.07 -1.84
C ASP A 160 -18.60 10.32 -1.22
N ALA A 161 -18.32 9.27 -0.40
CA ALA A 161 -19.35 8.46 0.22
C ALA A 161 -20.15 9.22 1.28
N THR A 162 -21.44 8.96 1.31
CA THR A 162 -22.33 9.48 2.37
C THR A 162 -22.12 8.75 3.70
N ASP A 163 -22.59 9.35 4.78
CA ASP A 163 -22.53 8.73 6.11
C ASP A 163 -23.27 7.39 6.17
N GLU A 164 -24.39 7.29 5.46
CA GLU A 164 -25.18 6.06 5.37
C GLU A 164 -24.38 4.95 4.68
N GLU A 165 -23.66 5.26 3.60
CA GLU A 165 -22.82 4.29 2.89
C GLU A 165 -21.65 3.83 3.76
N ILE A 166 -21.04 4.72 4.53
CA ILE A 166 -19.98 4.40 5.50
C ILE A 166 -20.50 3.44 6.57
N VAL A 167 -21.71 3.71 7.11
CA VAL A 167 -22.36 2.86 8.13
C VAL A 167 -22.67 1.49 7.55
N GLU A 168 -23.22 1.42 6.33
CA GLU A 168 -23.52 0.14 5.68
C GLU A 168 -22.26 -0.69 5.38
N ALA A 169 -21.17 -0.04 4.96
CA ALA A 169 -19.87 -0.69 4.79
C ALA A 169 -19.33 -1.24 6.13
N ALA A 170 -19.47 -0.49 7.21
CA ALA A 170 -19.08 -0.92 8.55
C ALA A 170 -19.92 -2.10 9.06
N LYS A 171 -21.23 -2.13 8.78
CA LYS A 171 -22.11 -3.27 9.09
C LYS A 171 -21.69 -4.53 8.33
N LYS A 172 -21.44 -4.42 7.03
CA LYS A 172 -20.95 -5.53 6.19
C LYS A 172 -19.63 -6.09 6.70
N ALA A 173 -18.75 -5.23 7.23
CA ALA A 173 -17.46 -5.61 7.81
C ALA A 173 -17.57 -6.07 9.29
N HIS A 174 -18.75 -6.14 9.87
CA HIS A 174 -18.99 -6.50 11.27
C HIS A 174 -18.19 -5.67 12.28
N ILE A 175 -18.04 -4.37 12.03
CA ILE A 175 -17.36 -3.43 12.94
C ILE A 175 -18.32 -2.38 13.52
N HIS A 176 -19.50 -2.20 12.94
CA HIS A 176 -20.51 -1.21 13.33
C HIS A 176 -20.86 -1.29 14.82
N ASP A 177 -21.22 -2.48 15.30
CA ASP A 177 -21.67 -2.66 16.69
C ASP A 177 -20.57 -2.26 17.69
N TYR A 178 -19.31 -2.60 17.39
CA TYR A 178 -18.17 -2.14 18.18
C TYR A 178 -18.02 -0.62 18.16
N ILE A 179 -18.15 0.02 16.97
CA ILE A 179 -18.05 1.47 16.84
C ILE A 179 -19.11 2.15 17.71
N MET A 180 -20.33 1.60 17.76
CA MET A 180 -21.43 2.16 18.56
C MET A 180 -21.24 2.00 20.07
N THR A 181 -20.29 1.19 20.53
CA THR A 181 -19.91 1.12 21.95
C THR A 181 -18.91 2.20 22.38
N LEU A 182 -18.33 2.94 21.43
CA LEU A 182 -17.35 3.98 21.71
C LEU A 182 -18.03 5.32 22.03
N ASP A 183 -17.44 6.10 22.94
CA ASP A 183 -18.01 7.38 23.42
C ASP A 183 -18.30 8.37 22.29
N HIS A 184 -17.51 8.35 21.22
CA HIS A 184 -17.66 9.24 20.05
C HIS A 184 -18.07 8.49 18.78
N GLY A 185 -18.44 7.21 18.88
CA GLY A 185 -18.87 6.40 17.74
C GLY A 185 -17.88 6.47 16.57
N TYR A 186 -18.39 6.81 15.40
CA TYR A 186 -17.59 6.96 14.16
C TYR A 186 -16.55 8.09 14.22
N ASP A 187 -16.74 9.09 15.06
CA ASP A 187 -15.82 10.23 15.20
C ASP A 187 -14.69 9.93 16.21
N THR A 188 -14.63 8.69 16.71
CA THR A 188 -13.56 8.23 17.59
C THR A 188 -12.23 8.23 16.85
N GLY A 189 -11.24 8.97 17.38
CA GLY A 189 -9.88 9.01 16.84
C GLY A 189 -9.13 7.71 17.05
N VAL A 190 -8.58 7.12 15.98
CA VAL A 190 -7.84 5.84 16.04
C VAL A 190 -6.41 5.98 16.53
N GLY A 191 -5.87 7.21 16.55
CA GLY A 191 -4.47 7.51 16.87
C GLY A 191 -3.51 7.14 15.74
N GLU A 192 -2.22 7.39 15.97
CA GLU A 192 -1.19 7.08 14.99
C GLU A 192 -1.18 5.58 14.69
N ARG A 193 -1.28 5.20 13.41
CA ARG A 193 -1.36 3.80 12.93
C ARG A 193 -2.44 2.96 13.62
N GLY A 194 -3.49 3.60 14.15
CA GLY A 194 -4.58 2.90 14.83
C GLY A 194 -4.17 2.24 16.16
N VAL A 195 -3.22 2.82 16.89
CA VAL A 195 -2.68 2.25 18.15
C VAL A 195 -3.76 1.94 19.20
N LYS A 196 -4.90 2.62 19.14
CA LYS A 196 -6.02 2.43 20.07
C LYS A 196 -6.91 1.23 19.73
N LEU A 197 -6.68 0.56 18.61
CA LEU A 197 -7.52 -0.54 18.11
C LEU A 197 -6.75 -1.87 18.13
N SER A 198 -7.46 -2.96 18.39
CA SER A 198 -6.91 -4.30 18.23
C SER A 198 -6.65 -4.64 16.77
N GLY A 199 -5.79 -5.63 16.49
CA GLY A 199 -5.50 -6.09 15.13
C GLY A 199 -6.75 -6.47 14.34
N GLY A 200 -7.68 -7.21 14.98
CA GLY A 200 -8.94 -7.60 14.35
C GLY A 200 -9.87 -6.42 14.05
N GLN A 201 -9.87 -5.37 14.88
CA GLN A 201 -10.64 -4.15 14.63
C GLN A 201 -10.07 -3.37 13.45
N LYS A 202 -8.73 -3.23 13.38
CA LYS A 202 -8.05 -2.61 12.23
C LYS A 202 -8.38 -3.35 10.93
N GLN A 203 -8.32 -4.69 10.96
CA GLN A 203 -8.63 -5.52 9.80
C GLN A 203 -10.06 -5.32 9.32
N ARG A 204 -11.04 -5.27 10.24
CA ARG A 204 -12.44 -5.01 9.90
C ARG A 204 -12.65 -3.60 9.32
N ILE A 205 -11.93 -2.58 9.78
CA ILE A 205 -11.97 -1.24 9.18
C ILE A 205 -11.38 -1.29 7.75
N SER A 206 -10.30 -2.03 7.52
CA SER A 206 -9.76 -2.23 6.17
C SER A 206 -10.74 -2.95 5.26
N ILE A 207 -11.46 -3.95 5.77
CA ILE A 207 -12.53 -4.64 5.04
C ILE A 207 -13.69 -3.68 4.74
N ALA A 208 -14.07 -2.79 5.67
CA ALA A 208 -15.09 -1.77 5.44
C ALA A 208 -14.70 -0.81 4.31
N ARG A 209 -13.42 -0.39 4.23
CA ARG A 209 -12.90 0.40 3.09
C ARG A 209 -13.15 -0.30 1.76
N VAL A 210 -12.90 -1.61 1.70
CA VAL A 210 -13.08 -2.39 0.47
C VAL A 210 -14.56 -2.54 0.12
N PHE A 211 -15.44 -2.76 1.11
CA PHE A 211 -16.88 -2.76 0.87
C PHE A 211 -17.39 -1.42 0.34
N LEU A 212 -16.88 -0.32 0.87
CA LEU A 212 -17.24 1.03 0.42
C LEU A 212 -16.76 1.31 -0.99
N LYS A 213 -15.54 0.85 -1.33
CA LYS A 213 -14.95 0.98 -2.67
C LYS A 213 -15.67 0.14 -3.72
N ASN A 214 -16.24 -1.01 -3.33
CA ASN A 214 -16.95 -1.97 -4.18
C ASN A 214 -16.18 -2.37 -5.47
N PRO A 215 -14.94 -2.88 -5.36
CA PRO A 215 -14.09 -3.18 -6.49
C PRO A 215 -14.53 -4.46 -7.21
N SER A 216 -14.21 -4.56 -8.52
CA SER A 216 -14.47 -5.76 -9.33
C SER A 216 -13.51 -6.92 -9.01
N ILE A 217 -12.29 -6.60 -8.55
CA ILE A 217 -11.24 -7.56 -8.20
C ILE A 217 -10.88 -7.36 -6.75
N LEU A 218 -10.85 -8.45 -5.98
CA LEU A 218 -10.52 -8.44 -4.56
C LEU A 218 -9.29 -9.30 -4.27
N ILE A 219 -8.31 -8.73 -3.59
CA ILE A 219 -7.09 -9.39 -3.10
C ILE A 219 -7.13 -9.38 -1.56
N LEU A 220 -7.00 -10.57 -0.95
CA LEU A 220 -7.08 -10.79 0.50
C LEU A 220 -5.77 -11.33 1.05
#